data_d09fc0ef04973ea0a5bd83e000802215
#
_entry.id   d09fc0ef04973ea0a5bd83e000802215
#
_cell.length_a   1.000
_cell.length_b   1.000
_cell.length_c   1.000
_cell.angle_alpha   90.00
_cell.angle_beta   90.00
_cell.angle_gamma   90.00
#
_symmetry.space_group_name_H-M   'P 1'
#
loop_
_entity.id
_entity.type
_entity.pdbx_description
1 polymer ?
#
loop_
_entity_poly.entity_id
_entity_poly.type
_entity_poly.pdbx_seq_one_letter_code
_entity_poly.pdbx_strand_id
1 'polypeptide(L)'
;MKRHKRTMLLFTVLATLWGCTPGFLYLSDPIVYVERDFPRQEALPTIAVLPFESPFYYPEIGMYTAKLFFQRLLEKKEFDGVSFLQVSDWYEKGMSWHGKTALAVELGREHNSDYILLGSVDQYLIGYSTSNKVTVTVRLIEVATGETLYMATEYGSGKPGKTFLALDFKTAEPTPSASSVLYAVVDRIMKDCFKHSGYFRFLSKLSF
;
A
#
# COMPACT_ATOMS: atom_id res chain seq x y z
N MET A 1 -38.99 43.81 -7.06
CA MET A 1 -38.10 43.31 -8.15
C MET A 1 -36.60 43.15 -7.80
N LYS A 2 -36.03 43.80 -6.77
CA LYS A 2 -34.60 43.70 -6.43
C LYS A 2 -34.21 42.40 -5.66
N ARG A 3 -35.12 41.72 -5.00
CA ARG A 3 -34.85 40.49 -4.18
C ARG A 3 -34.61 39.25 -5.05
N HIS A 4 -35.30 39.11 -6.18
CA HIS A 4 -35.14 37.93 -7.08
C HIS A 4 -33.78 37.89 -7.80
N LYS A 5 -33.20 39.05 -8.11
CA LYS A 5 -31.88 39.10 -8.77
C LYS A 5 -30.74 38.62 -7.88
N ARG A 6 -30.81 38.85 -6.55
CA ARG A 6 -29.77 38.38 -5.60
C ARG A 6 -29.81 36.87 -5.37
N THR A 7 -31.03 36.29 -5.32
CA THR A 7 -31.18 34.82 -5.18
C THR A 7 -30.72 34.08 -6.42
N MET A 8 -30.96 34.64 -7.62
CA MET A 8 -30.53 34.03 -8.86
C MET A 8 -29.00 34.07 -9.03
N LEU A 9 -28.34 35.16 -8.56
CA LEU A 9 -26.87 35.26 -8.56
C LEU A 9 -26.20 34.29 -7.58
N LEU A 10 -26.84 34.05 -6.44
CA LEU A 10 -26.31 33.08 -5.46
C LEU A 10 -26.41 31.63 -5.98
N PHE A 11 -27.48 31.28 -6.67
CA PHE A 11 -27.65 29.97 -7.29
C PHE A 11 -26.65 29.73 -8.44
N THR A 12 -26.34 30.75 -9.24
CA THR A 12 -25.32 30.61 -10.30
C THR A 12 -23.91 30.45 -9.72
N VAL A 13 -23.57 31.14 -8.64
CA VAL A 13 -22.25 30.97 -7.96
C VAL A 13 -22.13 29.61 -7.30
N LEU A 14 -23.21 29.07 -6.69
CA LEU A 14 -23.20 27.70 -6.13
C LEU A 14 -23.09 26.61 -7.21
N ALA A 15 -23.73 26.81 -8.37
CA ALA A 15 -23.66 25.84 -9.47
C ALA A 15 -22.29 25.78 -10.14
N THR A 16 -21.51 26.87 -10.12
CA THR A 16 -20.13 26.88 -10.65
C THR A 16 -19.12 26.21 -9.72
N LEU A 17 -19.42 26.05 -8.43
CA LEU A 17 -18.55 25.35 -7.47
C LEU A 17 -18.66 23.81 -7.56
N TRP A 18 -19.67 23.27 -8.25
CA TRP A 18 -19.88 21.81 -8.37
C TRP A 18 -19.27 21.18 -9.63
N GLY A 19 -18.60 21.98 -10.46
CA GLY A 19 -18.04 21.53 -11.74
C GLY A 19 -16.66 20.87 -11.67
N CYS A 20 -16.00 20.83 -10.49
CA CYS A 20 -14.69 20.20 -10.34
C CYS A 20 -14.86 18.75 -9.88
N THR A 21 -14.60 17.79 -10.77
CA THR A 21 -14.39 16.40 -10.33
C THR A 21 -12.91 16.24 -10.03
N PRO A 22 -12.53 16.08 -8.73
CA PRO A 22 -11.13 15.87 -8.38
C PRO A 22 -10.56 14.63 -9.05
N GLY A 23 -9.25 14.60 -9.25
CA GLY A 23 -8.56 13.41 -9.70
C GLY A 23 -8.89 12.22 -8.80
N PHE A 24 -9.25 11.07 -9.38
CA PHE A 24 -9.67 9.89 -8.61
C PHE A 24 -8.51 8.96 -8.38
N LEU A 25 -8.37 8.55 -7.12
CA LEU A 25 -7.60 7.38 -6.73
C LEU A 25 -8.56 6.19 -6.72
N TYR A 26 -8.26 5.19 -7.54
CA TYR A 26 -8.98 3.92 -7.57
C TYR A 26 -8.09 2.82 -7.00
N LEU A 27 -8.63 2.09 -6.03
CA LEU A 27 -8.04 0.85 -5.53
C LEU A 27 -9.00 -0.28 -5.89
N SER A 28 -8.48 -1.38 -6.44
CA SER A 28 -9.27 -2.59 -6.61
C SER A 28 -9.47 -3.26 -5.24
N ASP A 29 -10.36 -4.22 -5.17
CA ASP A 29 -10.31 -5.13 -4.04
C ASP A 29 -9.07 -6.01 -4.17
N PRO A 30 -8.33 -6.25 -3.05
CA PRO A 30 -7.13 -7.07 -3.08
C PRO A 30 -7.46 -8.51 -3.51
N ILE A 31 -6.63 -9.07 -4.35
CA ILE A 31 -6.71 -10.49 -4.67
C ILE A 31 -5.92 -11.22 -3.60
N VAL A 32 -6.63 -11.78 -2.62
CA VAL A 32 -6.04 -12.54 -1.52
C VAL A 32 -5.89 -14.00 -1.94
N TYR A 33 -4.66 -14.50 -1.94
CA TYR A 33 -4.34 -15.89 -2.29
C TYR A 33 -4.24 -16.78 -1.06
N VAL A 34 -3.76 -16.24 0.04
CA VAL A 34 -3.60 -16.93 1.31
C VAL A 34 -3.96 -15.96 2.43
N GLU A 35 -4.81 -16.42 3.33
CA GLU A 35 -5.18 -15.72 4.55
C GLU A 35 -5.38 -16.77 5.64
N ARG A 36 -4.55 -16.72 6.67
CA ARG A 36 -4.61 -17.60 7.83
C ARG A 36 -4.62 -16.78 9.10
N ASP A 37 -5.23 -17.34 10.14
CA ASP A 37 -5.19 -16.73 11.46
C ASP A 37 -3.77 -16.69 11.98
N PHE A 38 -3.40 -15.56 12.56
CA PHE A 38 -2.13 -15.44 13.27
C PHE A 38 -2.13 -16.35 14.49
N PRO A 39 -1.05 -17.11 14.74
CA PRO A 39 -0.95 -17.90 15.95
C PRO A 39 -1.05 -16.98 17.17
N ARG A 40 -1.77 -17.43 18.20
CA ARG A 40 -1.86 -16.70 19.47
C ARG A 40 -0.50 -16.78 20.17
N GLN A 41 0.12 -15.65 20.38
CA GLN A 41 1.35 -15.52 21.14
C GLN A 41 1.08 -14.81 22.47
N GLU A 42 1.79 -15.17 23.52
CA GLU A 42 1.70 -14.52 24.84
C GLU A 42 2.42 -13.16 24.84
N ALA A 43 3.44 -13.02 24.02
CA ALA A 43 4.22 -11.80 23.81
C ALA A 43 3.97 -11.20 22.42
N LEU A 44 4.23 -9.90 22.27
CA LEU A 44 4.21 -9.26 20.97
C LEU A 44 5.30 -9.86 20.07
N PRO A 45 4.96 -10.26 18.85
CA PRO A 45 5.93 -10.87 17.94
C PRO A 45 6.90 -9.85 17.34
N THR A 46 7.99 -10.36 16.81
CA THR A 46 8.96 -9.59 16.01
C THR A 46 8.73 -9.83 14.52
N ILE A 47 8.98 -8.81 13.71
CA ILE A 47 8.84 -8.90 12.24
C ILE A 47 10.03 -8.28 11.53
N ALA A 48 10.54 -8.99 10.53
CA ALA A 48 11.55 -8.47 9.61
C ALA A 48 10.94 -8.15 8.24
N VAL A 49 11.29 -7.00 7.69
CA VAL A 49 10.90 -6.59 6.34
C VAL A 49 12.11 -6.77 5.42
N LEU A 50 11.93 -7.55 4.37
CA LEU A 50 12.93 -7.72 3.32
C LEU A 50 12.72 -6.69 2.20
N PRO A 51 13.77 -6.35 1.44
CA PRO A 51 13.64 -5.55 0.24
C PRO A 51 12.65 -6.21 -0.72
N PHE A 52 11.76 -5.42 -1.33
CA PHE A 52 10.82 -5.92 -2.33
C PHE A 52 11.49 -5.99 -3.71
N GLU A 53 11.05 -6.90 -4.53
CA GLU A 53 11.45 -6.94 -5.93
C GLU A 53 10.91 -5.73 -6.69
N SER A 54 11.69 -5.28 -7.65
CA SER A 54 11.35 -4.12 -8.48
C SER A 54 11.14 -4.54 -9.93
N PRO A 55 10.26 -3.88 -10.66
CA PRO A 55 10.22 -4.03 -12.10
C PRO A 55 11.53 -3.50 -12.72
N PHE A 56 11.97 -4.10 -13.80
CA PHE A 56 13.24 -3.81 -14.47
C PHE A 56 13.44 -2.31 -14.78
N TYR A 57 12.38 -1.60 -15.12
CA TYR A 57 12.43 -0.18 -15.52
C TYR A 57 12.40 0.80 -14.34
N TYR A 58 12.21 0.33 -13.10
CA TYR A 58 12.27 1.12 -11.86
C TYR A 58 12.93 0.31 -10.74
N PRO A 59 14.26 0.09 -10.78
CA PRO A 59 14.95 -0.82 -9.86
C PRO A 59 14.89 -0.40 -8.39
N GLU A 60 14.72 0.88 -8.10
CA GLU A 60 14.71 1.40 -6.73
C GLU A 60 13.34 1.31 -6.03
N ILE A 61 12.26 1.09 -6.80
CA ILE A 61 10.91 1.19 -6.26
C ILE A 61 10.60 0.09 -5.23
N GLY A 62 11.18 -1.10 -5.38
CA GLY A 62 11.00 -2.19 -4.43
C GLY A 62 11.57 -1.86 -3.07
N MET A 63 12.80 -1.33 -3.02
CA MET A 63 13.43 -0.86 -1.77
C MET A 63 12.60 0.24 -1.12
N TYR A 64 12.12 1.20 -1.90
CA TYR A 64 11.27 2.27 -1.41
C TYR A 64 9.95 1.73 -0.84
N THR A 65 9.31 0.79 -1.55
CA THR A 65 8.07 0.14 -1.10
C THR A 65 8.27 -0.64 0.21
N ALA A 66 9.35 -1.41 0.31
CA ALA A 66 9.68 -2.13 1.54
C ALA A 66 9.90 -1.20 2.73
N LYS A 67 10.56 -0.04 2.53
CA LYS A 67 10.69 1.00 3.57
C LYS A 67 9.35 1.60 3.97
N LEU A 68 8.39 1.75 3.05
CA LEU A 68 7.03 2.19 3.40
C LEU A 68 6.32 1.16 4.30
N PHE A 69 6.39 -0.12 3.97
CA PHE A 69 5.86 -1.18 4.83
C PHE A 69 6.51 -1.17 6.21
N PHE A 70 7.83 -1.06 6.28
CA PHE A 70 8.57 -0.95 7.53
C PHE A 70 8.08 0.23 8.39
N GLN A 71 7.92 1.42 7.81
CA GLN A 71 7.41 2.59 8.51
C GLN A 71 5.98 2.37 9.04
N ARG A 72 5.10 1.77 8.24
CA ARG A 72 3.73 1.47 8.64
C ARG A 72 3.65 0.44 9.76
N LEU A 73 4.54 -0.55 9.76
CA LEU A 73 4.64 -1.53 10.85
C LEU A 73 5.08 -0.88 12.16
N LEU A 74 6.07 0.02 12.11
CA LEU A 74 6.51 0.79 13.30
C LEU A 74 5.37 1.64 13.89
N GLU A 75 4.53 2.24 13.04
CA GLU A 75 3.40 3.07 13.48
C GLU A 75 2.33 2.25 14.22
N LYS A 76 2.18 0.97 13.90
CA LYS A 76 1.08 0.12 14.43
C LYS A 76 1.28 -0.35 15.87
N LYS A 77 2.51 -0.38 16.40
CA LYS A 77 2.84 -0.84 17.76
C LYS A 77 2.33 -2.26 18.10
N GLU A 78 2.19 -3.12 17.11
CA GLU A 78 1.67 -4.47 17.24
C GLU A 78 2.79 -5.52 17.31
N PHE A 79 4.00 -5.05 17.13
CA PHE A 79 5.21 -5.86 17.17
C PHE A 79 6.13 -5.32 18.26
N ASP A 80 6.80 -6.24 18.98
CA ASP A 80 7.84 -5.89 19.97
C ASP A 80 9.10 -5.36 19.27
N GLY A 81 9.37 -5.87 18.06
CA GLY A 81 10.45 -5.42 17.22
C GLY A 81 10.09 -5.45 15.74
N VAL A 82 10.42 -4.37 15.03
CA VAL A 82 10.35 -4.30 13.57
C VAL A 82 11.75 -4.04 13.05
N SER A 83 12.27 -4.91 12.20
CA SER A 83 13.60 -4.78 11.60
C SER A 83 13.51 -4.65 10.09
N PHE A 84 14.44 -3.90 9.51
CA PHE A 84 14.60 -3.81 8.07
C PHE A 84 15.92 -4.47 7.69
N LEU A 85 15.83 -5.58 6.96
CA LEU A 85 17.02 -6.34 6.59
C LEU A 85 17.59 -5.81 5.28
N GLN A 86 18.77 -5.19 5.35
CA GLN A 86 19.51 -4.81 4.15
C GLN A 86 20.31 -6.00 3.65
N VAL A 87 19.82 -6.62 2.59
CA VAL A 87 20.50 -7.74 1.94
C VAL A 87 21.20 -7.20 0.70
N SER A 88 22.32 -6.50 0.90
CA SER A 88 23.11 -5.86 -0.16
C SER A 88 23.51 -6.83 -1.26
N ASP A 89 23.97 -8.03 -0.89
CA ASP A 89 24.47 -9.04 -1.81
C ASP A 89 23.40 -9.63 -2.75
N TRP A 90 22.12 -9.43 -2.44
CA TRP A 90 21.00 -9.98 -3.20
C TRP A 90 20.65 -9.17 -4.42
N TYR A 91 20.68 -7.85 -4.29
CA TYR A 91 20.43 -6.95 -5.40
C TYR A 91 21.53 -7.07 -6.48
N GLU A 92 22.79 -7.21 -6.04
CA GLU A 92 23.93 -7.37 -6.95
C GLU A 92 23.88 -8.71 -7.72
N LYS A 93 23.28 -9.75 -7.11
CA LYS A 93 23.17 -11.08 -7.73
C LYS A 93 21.90 -11.27 -8.58
N GLY A 94 21.04 -10.26 -8.72
CA GLY A 94 19.78 -10.36 -9.47
C GLY A 94 18.85 -11.46 -8.93
N MET A 95 18.93 -11.75 -7.66
CA MET A 95 18.13 -12.83 -7.05
C MET A 95 16.71 -12.36 -6.77
N SER A 96 15.75 -13.17 -7.21
CA SER A 96 14.32 -13.00 -6.96
C SER A 96 13.88 -13.78 -5.73
N TRP A 97 12.96 -13.20 -4.94
CA TRP A 97 12.31 -13.91 -3.82
C TRP A 97 11.30 -14.95 -4.27
N HIS A 98 10.90 -14.93 -5.56
CA HIS A 98 9.96 -15.90 -6.10
C HIS A 98 10.52 -17.32 -5.96
N GLY A 99 9.80 -18.15 -5.20
CA GLY A 99 10.17 -19.53 -4.94
C GLY A 99 11.25 -19.77 -3.88
N LYS A 100 11.78 -18.74 -3.21
CA LYS A 100 12.84 -18.85 -2.21
C LYS A 100 12.38 -18.65 -0.77
N THR A 101 11.22 -19.20 -0.42
CA THR A 101 10.69 -19.16 0.96
C THR A 101 11.70 -19.66 1.98
N ALA A 102 12.40 -20.74 1.67
CA ALA A 102 13.38 -21.33 2.60
C ALA A 102 14.48 -20.34 3.02
N LEU A 103 14.95 -19.54 2.08
CA LEU A 103 16.00 -18.57 2.35
C LEU A 103 15.48 -17.35 3.13
N ALA A 104 14.25 -16.88 2.84
CA ALA A 104 13.62 -15.85 3.64
C ALA A 104 13.47 -16.32 5.10
N VAL A 105 13.08 -17.58 5.31
CA VAL A 105 12.97 -18.21 6.64
C VAL A 105 14.33 -18.29 7.32
N GLU A 106 15.39 -18.65 6.60
CA GLU A 106 16.77 -18.70 7.14
C GLU A 106 17.20 -17.32 7.63
N LEU A 107 17.02 -16.28 6.83
CA LEU A 107 17.29 -14.89 7.23
C LEU A 107 16.46 -14.47 8.46
N GLY A 108 15.20 -14.88 8.53
CA GLY A 108 14.37 -14.60 9.68
C GLY A 108 14.91 -15.24 10.97
N ARG A 109 15.39 -16.48 10.90
CA ARG A 109 16.02 -17.18 12.02
C ARG A 109 17.32 -16.51 12.45
N GLU A 110 18.17 -16.12 11.50
CA GLU A 110 19.42 -15.39 11.79
C GLU A 110 19.18 -14.08 12.53
N HIS A 111 18.07 -13.40 12.22
CA HIS A 111 17.68 -12.14 12.84
C HIS A 111 16.70 -12.27 14.00
N ASN A 112 16.40 -13.48 14.47
CA ASN A 112 15.46 -13.76 15.57
C ASN A 112 14.09 -13.10 15.35
N SER A 113 13.57 -13.16 14.12
CA SER A 113 12.26 -12.65 13.77
C SER A 113 11.22 -13.76 13.76
N ASP A 114 10.02 -13.51 14.31
CA ASP A 114 8.90 -14.45 14.26
C ASP A 114 8.25 -14.47 12.90
N TYR A 115 8.22 -13.31 12.24
CA TYR A 115 7.63 -13.15 10.92
C TYR A 115 8.57 -12.44 9.95
N ILE A 116 8.36 -12.74 8.66
CA ILE A 116 9.01 -12.05 7.56
C ILE A 116 7.96 -11.52 6.60
N LEU A 117 8.08 -10.23 6.27
CA LEU A 117 7.36 -9.57 5.21
C LEU A 117 8.27 -9.39 4.00
N LEU A 118 7.85 -9.90 2.88
CA LEU A 118 8.53 -9.74 1.58
C LEU A 118 7.49 -9.52 0.46
N GLY A 119 7.93 -9.07 -0.70
CA GLY A 119 7.02 -8.82 -1.80
C GLY A 119 7.69 -8.35 -3.07
N SER A 120 6.86 -7.91 -4.01
CA SER A 120 7.27 -7.33 -5.28
C SER A 120 6.41 -6.13 -5.65
N VAL A 121 7.01 -5.20 -6.37
CA VAL A 121 6.27 -4.19 -7.13
C VAL A 121 6.18 -4.69 -8.56
N ASP A 122 5.05 -5.27 -8.92
CA ASP A 122 4.88 -5.93 -10.21
C ASP A 122 4.68 -4.90 -11.34
N GLN A 123 4.09 -3.75 -10.99
CA GLN A 123 3.86 -2.65 -11.92
C GLN A 123 4.02 -1.29 -11.22
N TYR A 124 4.76 -0.39 -11.85
CA TYR A 124 4.87 1.00 -11.44
C TYR A 124 4.93 1.89 -12.68
N LEU A 125 3.78 2.38 -13.14
CA LEU A 125 3.68 3.18 -14.35
C LEU A 125 3.35 4.63 -14.03
N ILE A 126 4.13 5.54 -14.57
CA ILE A 126 3.92 6.98 -14.48
C ILE A 126 3.37 7.46 -15.82
N GLY A 127 2.10 7.86 -15.83
CA GLY A 127 1.43 8.39 -17.01
C GLY A 127 1.25 9.91 -16.88
N TYR A 128 1.94 10.70 -17.70
CA TYR A 128 1.85 12.16 -17.65
C TYR A 128 0.47 12.69 -18.06
N SER A 129 -0.21 12.03 -18.99
CA SER A 129 -1.55 12.38 -19.48
C SER A 129 -2.57 11.26 -19.35
N THR A 130 -2.15 10.14 -18.79
CA THR A 130 -2.96 8.94 -18.56
C THR A 130 -3.02 8.61 -17.08
N SER A 131 -3.52 7.45 -16.72
CA SER A 131 -3.53 7.01 -15.31
C SER A 131 -2.17 6.49 -14.86
N ASN A 132 -1.73 6.92 -13.67
CA ASN A 132 -0.66 6.24 -12.95
C ASN A 132 -1.18 4.90 -12.43
N LYS A 133 -0.34 3.86 -12.49
CA LYS A 133 -0.73 2.51 -12.08
C LYS A 133 0.34 1.88 -11.21
N VAL A 134 -0.09 1.25 -10.14
CA VAL A 134 0.79 0.52 -9.21
C VAL A 134 0.16 -0.82 -8.89
N THR A 135 0.96 -1.88 -8.94
CA THR A 135 0.58 -3.21 -8.48
C THR A 135 1.65 -3.71 -7.53
N VAL A 136 1.25 -4.14 -6.35
CA VAL A 136 2.14 -4.67 -5.33
C VAL A 136 1.62 -6.03 -4.88
N THR A 137 2.51 -7.01 -4.86
CA THR A 137 2.27 -8.33 -4.25
C THR A 137 3.06 -8.42 -2.97
N VAL A 138 2.42 -8.92 -1.89
CA VAL A 138 3.04 -9.08 -0.59
C VAL A 138 2.82 -10.47 -0.04
N ARG A 139 3.81 -10.96 0.73
CA ARG A 139 3.74 -12.22 1.48
C ARG A 139 4.23 -12.01 2.90
N LEU A 140 3.47 -12.54 3.85
CA LEU A 140 3.87 -12.67 5.25
C LEU A 140 4.11 -14.14 5.57
N ILE A 141 5.28 -14.46 6.08
CA ILE A 141 5.72 -15.83 6.37
C ILE A 141 6.01 -15.94 7.86
N GLU A 142 5.53 -17.01 8.49
CA GLU A 142 5.93 -17.40 9.84
C GLU A 142 7.29 -18.11 9.78
N VAL A 143 8.27 -17.64 10.54
CA VAL A 143 9.64 -18.16 10.51
C VAL A 143 9.74 -19.55 11.11
N ALA A 144 8.95 -19.84 12.16
CA ALA A 144 8.98 -21.11 12.86
C ALA A 144 8.58 -22.29 11.96
N THR A 145 7.50 -22.11 11.19
CA THR A 145 6.94 -23.17 10.34
C THR A 145 7.36 -23.05 8.87
N GLY A 146 7.72 -21.84 8.42
CA GLY A 146 7.93 -21.51 7.02
C GLY A 146 6.63 -21.36 6.23
N GLU A 147 5.47 -21.34 6.90
CA GLU A 147 4.18 -21.20 6.26
C GLU A 147 3.89 -19.75 5.88
N THR A 148 3.25 -19.56 4.74
CA THR A 148 2.71 -18.26 4.35
C THR A 148 1.38 -18.05 5.08
N LEU A 149 1.32 -17.00 5.93
CA LEU A 149 0.11 -16.63 6.64
C LEU A 149 -0.78 -15.70 5.82
N TYR A 150 -0.17 -14.81 5.06
CA TYR A 150 -0.88 -13.90 4.18
C TYR A 150 -0.14 -13.73 2.86
N MET A 151 -0.90 -13.72 1.77
CA MET A 151 -0.40 -13.39 0.44
C MET A 151 -1.50 -12.71 -0.36
N ALA A 152 -1.23 -11.52 -0.84
CA ALA A 152 -2.17 -10.76 -1.65
C ALA A 152 -1.48 -9.88 -2.68
N THR A 153 -2.22 -9.59 -3.74
CA THR A 153 -1.87 -8.58 -4.75
C THR A 153 -2.91 -7.47 -4.74
N GLU A 154 -2.46 -6.23 -4.64
CA GLU A 154 -3.29 -5.04 -4.67
C GLU A 154 -2.93 -4.19 -5.89
N TYR A 155 -3.96 -3.67 -6.56
CA TYR A 155 -3.83 -2.78 -7.69
C TYR A 155 -4.39 -1.39 -7.36
N GLY A 156 -3.62 -0.35 -7.66
CA GLY A 156 -4.04 1.04 -7.56
C GLY A 156 -3.89 1.78 -8.87
N SER A 157 -4.79 2.73 -9.12
CA SER A 157 -4.73 3.61 -10.28
C SER A 157 -5.15 5.03 -9.93
N GLY A 158 -4.32 6.01 -10.27
CA GLY A 158 -4.66 7.42 -10.24
C GLY A 158 -5.18 7.87 -11.60
N LYS A 159 -6.40 8.37 -11.68
CA LYS A 159 -6.99 8.92 -12.91
C LYS A 159 -7.03 10.45 -12.85
N PRO A 160 -6.79 11.14 -13.99
CA PRO A 160 -6.93 12.58 -14.04
C PRO A 160 -8.39 13.00 -13.78
N GLY A 161 -8.56 14.07 -13.02
CA GLY A 161 -9.85 14.74 -12.88
C GLY A 161 -10.24 15.47 -14.17
N LYS A 162 -11.51 15.84 -14.28
CA LYS A 162 -12.03 16.69 -15.34
C LYS A 162 -12.65 17.93 -14.72
N THR A 163 -12.12 19.10 -15.04
CA THR A 163 -12.72 20.37 -14.65
C THR A 163 -13.51 20.92 -15.84
N PHE A 164 -14.80 21.11 -15.66
CA PHE A 164 -15.65 21.80 -16.62
C PHE A 164 -15.72 23.26 -16.20
N LEU A 165 -15.02 24.13 -16.90
CA LEU A 165 -15.24 25.57 -16.79
C LEU A 165 -16.43 25.97 -17.67
N ALA A 166 -17.24 26.92 -17.21
CA ALA A 166 -18.47 27.38 -17.86
C ALA A 166 -18.27 27.96 -19.27
N LEU A 167 -17.04 28.04 -19.77
CA LEU A 167 -16.65 28.59 -21.08
C LEU A 167 -15.88 27.55 -21.94
N ASP A 168 -16.27 26.29 -21.88
CA ASP A 168 -15.73 25.21 -22.75
C ASP A 168 -14.23 24.93 -22.67
N PHE A 169 -13.51 25.51 -21.69
CA PHE A 169 -12.12 25.15 -21.40
C PHE A 169 -12.05 23.95 -20.44
N LYS A 170 -11.68 22.80 -20.97
CA LYS A 170 -11.38 21.60 -20.19
C LYS A 170 -9.95 21.70 -19.68
N THR A 171 -9.76 22.08 -18.43
CA THR A 171 -8.48 21.90 -17.76
C THR A 171 -8.45 20.52 -17.09
N ALA A 172 -7.45 19.72 -17.43
CA ALA A 172 -7.22 18.46 -16.75
C ALA A 172 -6.67 18.76 -15.34
N GLU A 173 -7.35 18.29 -14.31
CA GLU A 173 -6.73 18.27 -12.97
C GLU A 173 -5.56 17.28 -12.93
N PRO A 174 -4.53 17.57 -12.13
CA PRO A 174 -3.38 16.69 -12.04
C PRO A 174 -3.80 15.28 -11.59
N THR A 175 -3.33 14.29 -12.31
CA THR A 175 -3.47 12.90 -11.92
C THR A 175 -2.77 12.68 -10.58
N PRO A 176 -3.37 11.96 -9.60
CA PRO A 176 -2.65 11.56 -8.39
C PRO A 176 -1.30 10.93 -8.75
N SER A 177 -0.22 11.36 -8.10
CA SER A 177 1.12 10.87 -8.42
C SER A 177 1.21 9.35 -8.23
N ALA A 178 2.11 8.69 -8.96
CA ALA A 178 2.32 7.25 -8.78
C ALA A 178 2.75 6.91 -7.35
N SER A 179 3.47 7.80 -6.67
CA SER A 179 3.78 7.64 -5.25
C SER A 179 2.54 7.71 -4.36
N SER A 180 1.61 8.64 -4.62
CA SER A 180 0.33 8.70 -3.86
C SER A 180 -0.50 7.43 -4.05
N VAL A 181 -0.49 6.86 -5.26
CA VAL A 181 -1.14 5.57 -5.55
C VAL A 181 -0.45 4.45 -4.77
N LEU A 182 0.89 4.43 -4.76
CA LEU A 182 1.67 3.44 -4.01
C LEU A 182 1.37 3.50 -2.51
N TYR A 183 1.35 4.71 -1.91
CA TYR A 183 0.98 4.88 -0.49
C TYR A 183 -0.39 4.28 -0.19
N ALA A 184 -1.38 4.56 -1.03
CA ALA A 184 -2.73 4.04 -0.84
C ALA A 184 -2.81 2.50 -0.97
N VAL A 185 -2.04 1.92 -1.90
CA VAL A 185 -1.91 0.46 -2.07
C VAL A 185 -1.28 -0.16 -0.82
N VAL A 186 -0.17 0.40 -0.32
CA VAL A 186 0.49 -0.08 0.91
C VAL A 186 -0.46 0.00 2.11
N ASP A 187 -1.14 1.14 2.30
CA ASP A 187 -2.09 1.31 3.40
C ASP A 187 -3.25 0.31 3.34
N ARG A 188 -3.75 -0.01 2.14
CA ARG A 188 -4.81 -0.99 1.93
C ARG A 188 -4.34 -2.40 2.28
N ILE A 189 -3.17 -2.82 1.77
CA ILE A 189 -2.57 -4.13 2.09
C ILE A 189 -2.34 -4.25 3.60
N MET A 190 -1.77 -3.23 4.24
CA MET A 190 -1.52 -3.21 5.68
C MET A 190 -2.82 -3.34 6.49
N LYS A 191 -3.88 -2.69 6.06
CA LYS A 191 -5.19 -2.79 6.70
C LYS A 191 -5.78 -4.20 6.55
N ASP A 192 -5.64 -4.80 5.38
CA ASP A 192 -6.21 -6.11 5.07
C ASP A 192 -5.42 -7.23 5.74
N CYS A 193 -4.10 -7.22 5.59
CA CYS A 193 -3.18 -8.21 6.18
C CYS A 193 -3.39 -8.38 7.68
N PHE A 194 -3.62 -7.29 8.40
CA PHE A 194 -3.76 -7.30 9.87
C PHE A 194 -5.20 -7.21 10.37
N LYS A 195 -6.20 -7.24 9.49
CA LYS A 195 -7.62 -7.20 9.84
C LYS A 195 -8.07 -8.37 10.70
N HIS A 196 -7.51 -9.54 10.46
CA HIS A 196 -7.89 -10.81 11.10
C HIS A 196 -6.87 -11.29 12.16
N SER A 197 -5.78 -10.53 12.38
CA SER A 197 -4.90 -10.86 13.49
C SER A 197 -5.71 -10.72 14.79
N GLY A 198 -5.84 -11.79 15.55
CA GLY A 198 -6.62 -11.82 16.80
C GLY A 198 -6.13 -10.79 17.84
N TYR A 199 -4.91 -10.29 17.71
CA TYR A 199 -4.33 -9.17 18.44
C TYR A 199 -5.11 -7.86 18.21
N PHE A 200 -5.55 -7.55 17.00
CA PHE A 200 -6.34 -6.35 16.71
C PHE A 200 -7.67 -6.31 17.43
N ARG A 201 -8.33 -7.45 17.61
CA ARG A 201 -9.61 -7.52 18.32
C ARG A 201 -9.49 -7.24 19.83
N PHE A 202 -8.33 -7.51 20.42
CA PHE A 202 -8.14 -7.31 21.87
C PHE A 202 -7.84 -5.84 22.19
N LEU A 203 -6.99 -5.18 21.39
CA LEU A 203 -6.62 -3.77 21.62
C LEU A 203 -7.72 -2.78 21.24
N SER A 204 -8.54 -3.07 20.22
CA SER A 204 -9.69 -2.22 19.89
C SER A 204 -10.79 -2.22 20.98
N LYS A 205 -10.76 -3.19 21.91
CA LYS A 205 -11.66 -3.22 23.07
C LYS A 205 -11.09 -2.52 24.31
N LEU A 206 -9.80 -2.15 24.29
CA LEU A 206 -9.13 -1.45 25.40
C LEU A 206 -8.94 0.04 25.15
N SER A 207 -9.24 0.57 23.97
CA SER A 207 -9.29 2.02 23.72
C SER A 207 -10.64 2.56 24.16
N PHE A 208 -10.69 2.97 25.43
CA PHE A 208 -11.68 3.88 25.98
C PHE A 208 -11.31 5.32 25.70
#